data_797015e2c14dfc2e83c72d748d031ace
#
_entry.id   797015e2c14dfc2e83c72d748d031ace
#
_cell.length_a   1.000
_cell.length_b   1.000
_cell.length_c   1.000
_cell.angle_alpha   90.00
_cell.angle_beta   90.00
_cell.angle_gamma   90.00
#
_symmetry.space_group_name_H-M   'P 1'
#
loop_
_entity.id
_entity.type
_entity.pdbx_description
1 polymer ?
#
loop_
_entity_poly.entity_id
_entity_poly.type
_entity_poly.pdbx_seq_one_letter_code
_entity_poly.pdbx_strand_id
1 'polypeptide(L)'
;MDSITILIVDDHPIVLKGIHALLSSSFPRAGILDAAGVGEAEEILVRHDVDIMITDLDLNGESGTTLIRHVRDIRPATQVVVYTMHEEPWSVSEIDSMDVEAVVMKSDSAGELLTAVGSLLDGKGYYSAAFSRLLGSQKRQPDRLSCRETQVVDLTAAGLSSADIALQLGISVNTVEFHRRRIMQKLGVSNAAEMVSRATELGWKANI
;
A
#
# COMPACT_ATOMS: atom_id res chain seq x y z
N MET A 1 -7.71 2.07 23.19
CA MET A 1 -7.22 1.71 21.85
C MET A 1 -8.43 1.17 21.11
N ASP A 2 -8.83 1.87 20.09
CA ASP A 2 -9.96 1.48 19.26
C ASP A 2 -9.68 0.12 18.62
N SER A 3 -10.72 -0.69 18.45
CA SER A 3 -10.62 -2.00 17.80
C SER A 3 -10.30 -1.76 16.33
N ILE A 4 -9.18 -2.27 15.84
CA ILE A 4 -8.83 -2.20 14.40
C ILE A 4 -9.70 -3.15 13.61
N THR A 5 -10.07 -2.74 12.40
CA THR A 5 -10.83 -3.55 11.44
C THR A 5 -9.96 -3.91 10.24
N ILE A 6 -9.83 -5.20 9.96
CA ILE A 6 -9.06 -5.73 8.82
C ILE A 6 -10.03 -6.40 7.86
N LEU A 7 -10.02 -5.98 6.59
CA LEU A 7 -10.76 -6.62 5.51
C LEU A 7 -9.81 -7.51 4.70
N ILE A 8 -10.19 -8.75 4.47
CA ILE A 8 -9.48 -9.69 3.61
C ILE A 8 -10.30 -9.89 2.34
N VAL A 9 -9.68 -9.74 1.17
CA VAL A 9 -10.33 -9.91 -0.12
C VAL A 9 -9.54 -10.93 -0.94
N ASP A 10 -10.12 -12.10 -1.16
CA ASP A 10 -9.52 -13.18 -1.96
C ASP A 10 -10.65 -14.09 -2.46
N ASP A 11 -10.64 -14.48 -3.72
CA ASP A 11 -11.68 -15.32 -4.32
C ASP A 11 -11.49 -16.82 -4.01
N HIS A 12 -10.40 -17.18 -3.34
CA HIS A 12 -10.12 -18.55 -2.94
C HIS A 12 -10.54 -18.79 -1.47
N PRO A 13 -11.61 -19.57 -1.20
CA PRO A 13 -12.14 -19.76 0.15
C PRO A 13 -11.13 -20.34 1.15
N ILE A 14 -10.18 -21.17 0.68
CA ILE A 14 -9.14 -21.73 1.54
C ILE A 14 -8.14 -20.68 1.99
N VAL A 15 -7.81 -19.71 1.13
CA VAL A 15 -6.92 -18.60 1.43
C VAL A 15 -7.59 -17.65 2.43
N LEU A 16 -8.85 -17.25 2.17
CA LEU A 16 -9.63 -16.43 3.11
C LEU A 16 -9.65 -17.03 4.51
N LYS A 17 -10.05 -18.31 4.64
CA LYS A 17 -10.09 -19.00 5.94
C LYS A 17 -8.73 -19.09 6.60
N GLY A 18 -7.69 -19.34 5.81
CA GLY A 18 -6.32 -19.42 6.30
C GLY A 18 -5.83 -18.10 6.86
N ILE A 19 -6.00 -17.01 6.12
CA ILE A 19 -5.60 -15.65 6.55
C ILE A 19 -6.45 -15.22 7.74
N HIS A 20 -7.76 -15.44 7.71
CA HIS A 20 -8.66 -15.12 8.81
C HIS A 20 -8.20 -15.78 10.12
N ALA A 21 -7.96 -17.10 10.10
CA ALA A 21 -7.50 -17.83 11.28
C ALA A 21 -6.15 -17.32 11.78
N LEU A 22 -5.22 -17.04 10.86
CA LEU A 22 -3.89 -16.52 11.16
C LEU A 22 -3.95 -15.17 11.85
N LEU A 23 -4.73 -14.24 11.31
CA LEU A 23 -4.89 -12.88 11.84
C LEU A 23 -5.66 -12.89 13.17
N SER A 24 -6.75 -13.68 13.29
CA SER A 24 -7.52 -13.81 14.53
C SER A 24 -6.67 -14.32 15.69
N SER A 25 -5.74 -15.25 15.38
CA SER A 25 -4.80 -15.78 16.38
C SER A 25 -3.76 -14.75 16.82
N SER A 26 -3.27 -13.94 15.88
CA SER A 26 -2.16 -13.01 16.12
C SER A 26 -2.62 -11.64 16.60
N PHE A 27 -3.82 -11.23 16.19
CA PHE A 27 -4.45 -9.94 16.54
C PHE A 27 -5.84 -10.15 17.15
N PRO A 28 -5.96 -10.72 18.36
CA PRO A 28 -7.23 -11.16 18.93
C PRO A 28 -8.23 -10.02 19.26
N ARG A 29 -7.79 -8.76 19.14
CA ARG A 29 -8.65 -7.57 19.30
C ARG A 29 -9.06 -6.95 17.98
N ALA A 30 -8.60 -7.46 16.86
CA ALA A 30 -8.98 -6.98 15.54
C ALA A 30 -10.34 -7.55 15.14
N GLY A 31 -11.20 -6.72 14.56
CA GLY A 31 -12.36 -7.16 13.80
C GLY A 31 -11.88 -7.60 12.42
N ILE A 32 -12.14 -8.86 12.03
CA ILE A 32 -11.73 -9.39 10.73
C ILE A 32 -12.97 -9.63 9.89
N LEU A 33 -12.98 -9.08 8.69
CA LEU A 33 -14.04 -9.17 7.71
C LEU A 33 -13.48 -9.86 6.45
N ASP A 34 -14.28 -10.69 5.83
CA ASP A 34 -13.89 -11.45 4.63
C ASP A 34 -14.77 -11.02 3.45
N ALA A 35 -14.19 -10.93 2.27
CA ALA A 35 -14.89 -10.72 0.99
C ALA A 35 -14.33 -11.66 -0.07
N ALA A 36 -15.22 -12.32 -0.82
CA ALA A 36 -14.84 -13.26 -1.88
C ALA A 36 -14.66 -12.58 -3.26
N GLY A 37 -14.74 -11.26 -3.34
CA GLY A 37 -14.60 -10.50 -4.58
C GLY A 37 -14.81 -9.01 -4.37
N VAL A 38 -14.67 -8.25 -5.47
CA VAL A 38 -14.73 -6.79 -5.48
C VAL A 38 -16.05 -6.25 -4.94
N GLY A 39 -17.18 -6.77 -5.44
CA GLY A 39 -18.51 -6.26 -5.04
C GLY A 39 -18.80 -6.41 -3.54
N GLU A 40 -18.43 -7.56 -2.95
CA GLU A 40 -18.59 -7.79 -1.51
C GLU A 40 -17.66 -6.89 -0.69
N ALA A 41 -16.43 -6.70 -1.17
CA ALA A 41 -15.48 -5.78 -0.53
C ALA A 41 -15.99 -4.34 -0.54
N GLU A 42 -16.55 -3.86 -1.65
CA GLU A 42 -17.14 -2.53 -1.76
C GLU A 42 -18.32 -2.33 -0.82
N GLU A 43 -19.21 -3.32 -0.68
CA GLU A 43 -20.31 -3.26 0.29
C GLU A 43 -19.81 -3.14 1.73
N ILE A 44 -18.76 -3.87 2.07
CA ILE A 44 -18.13 -3.81 3.40
C ILE A 44 -17.50 -2.44 3.64
N LEU A 45 -16.75 -1.92 2.67
CA LEU A 45 -16.09 -0.61 2.75
C LEU A 45 -17.08 0.56 2.92
N VAL A 46 -18.29 0.42 2.39
CA VAL A 46 -19.36 1.41 2.61
C VAL A 46 -19.90 1.37 4.03
N ARG A 47 -20.03 0.17 4.62
CA ARG A 47 -20.70 -0.06 5.90
C ARG A 47 -19.79 0.00 7.12
N HIS A 48 -18.49 -0.23 6.91
CA HIS A 48 -17.49 -0.36 7.98
C HIS A 48 -16.31 0.58 7.75
N ASP A 49 -15.77 1.11 8.85
CA ASP A 49 -14.48 1.78 8.81
C ASP A 49 -13.39 0.70 8.85
N VAL A 50 -12.72 0.51 7.72
CA VAL A 50 -11.67 -0.47 7.53
C VAL A 50 -10.32 0.21 7.67
N ASP A 51 -9.50 -0.24 8.63
CA ASP A 51 -8.16 0.30 8.86
C ASP A 51 -7.13 -0.31 7.89
N ILE A 52 -7.22 -1.62 7.64
CA ILE A 52 -6.31 -2.35 6.75
C ILE A 52 -7.14 -3.21 5.81
N MET A 53 -6.87 -3.12 4.51
CA MET A 53 -7.39 -4.04 3.50
C MET A 53 -6.25 -4.90 2.97
N ILE A 54 -6.40 -6.23 3.03
CA ILE A 54 -5.52 -7.21 2.40
C ILE A 54 -6.22 -7.72 1.16
N THR A 55 -5.65 -7.55 -0.01
CA THR A 55 -6.30 -7.94 -1.26
C THR A 55 -5.37 -8.69 -2.20
N ASP A 56 -5.90 -9.71 -2.87
CA ASP A 56 -5.27 -10.23 -4.09
C ASP A 56 -5.51 -9.26 -5.26
N LEU A 57 -4.76 -9.44 -6.32
CA LEU A 57 -4.91 -8.71 -7.58
C LEU A 57 -5.86 -9.41 -8.55
N ASP A 58 -6.01 -10.74 -8.45
CA ASP A 58 -6.94 -11.53 -9.24
C ASP A 58 -8.14 -11.96 -8.38
N LEU A 59 -9.33 -11.48 -8.71
CA LEU A 59 -10.57 -11.71 -7.98
C LEU A 59 -11.67 -12.17 -8.91
N ASN A 60 -11.71 -13.47 -9.27
CA ASN A 60 -12.72 -14.05 -10.15
C ASN A 60 -12.87 -13.34 -11.52
N GLY A 61 -11.76 -12.90 -12.11
CA GLY A 61 -11.75 -12.17 -13.38
C GLY A 61 -11.95 -10.66 -13.24
N GLU A 62 -12.16 -10.16 -12.04
CA GLU A 62 -12.08 -8.75 -11.71
C GLU A 62 -10.68 -8.40 -11.20
N SER A 63 -10.26 -7.16 -11.42
CA SER A 63 -8.93 -6.72 -11.01
C SER A 63 -8.93 -6.09 -9.63
N GLY A 64 -8.16 -6.64 -8.71
CA GLY A 64 -7.90 -6.03 -7.40
C GLY A 64 -7.29 -4.62 -7.50
N THR A 65 -6.65 -4.29 -8.63
CA THR A 65 -6.15 -2.92 -8.86
C THR A 65 -7.28 -1.90 -8.95
N THR A 66 -8.43 -2.31 -9.49
CA THR A 66 -9.63 -1.46 -9.53
C THR A 66 -10.17 -1.22 -8.13
N LEU A 67 -10.23 -2.26 -7.30
CA LEU A 67 -10.63 -2.15 -5.90
C LEU A 67 -9.69 -1.20 -5.12
N ILE A 68 -8.38 -1.33 -5.30
CA ILE A 68 -7.39 -0.45 -4.65
C ILE A 68 -7.64 1.01 -5.02
N ARG A 69 -7.87 1.33 -6.30
CA ARG A 69 -8.19 2.70 -6.72
C ARG A 69 -9.47 3.21 -6.06
N HIS A 70 -10.52 2.40 -6.08
CA HIS A 70 -11.80 2.76 -5.44
C HIS A 70 -11.61 3.03 -3.94
N VAL A 71 -10.87 2.20 -3.22
CA VAL A 71 -10.55 2.42 -1.81
C VAL A 71 -9.84 3.75 -1.59
N ARG A 72 -8.90 4.12 -2.46
CA ARG A 72 -8.21 5.42 -2.37
C ARG A 72 -9.17 6.60 -2.52
N ASP A 73 -10.20 6.46 -3.35
CA ASP A 73 -11.19 7.51 -3.59
C ASP A 73 -12.16 7.67 -2.40
N ILE A 74 -12.66 6.55 -1.84
CA ILE A 74 -13.72 6.58 -0.82
C ILE A 74 -13.22 6.47 0.62
N ARG A 75 -12.07 5.82 0.83
CA ARG A 75 -11.47 5.54 2.13
C ARG A 75 -9.94 5.74 2.09
N PRO A 76 -9.45 6.96 1.85
CA PRO A 76 -8.02 7.23 1.65
C PRO A 76 -7.15 6.87 2.88
N ALA A 77 -7.74 6.78 4.07
CA ALA A 77 -7.04 6.39 5.29
C ALA A 77 -6.83 4.87 5.42
N THR A 78 -7.58 4.04 4.68
CA THR A 78 -7.42 2.59 4.69
C THR A 78 -6.06 2.22 4.12
N GLN A 79 -5.25 1.51 4.91
CA GLN A 79 -3.95 1.00 4.47
C GLN A 79 -4.15 -0.28 3.65
N VAL A 80 -3.41 -0.43 2.55
CA VAL A 80 -3.58 -1.55 1.63
C VAL A 80 -2.36 -2.46 1.67
N VAL A 81 -2.60 -3.75 1.86
CA VAL A 81 -1.65 -4.85 1.67
C VAL A 81 -2.02 -5.59 0.40
N VAL A 82 -1.16 -5.59 -0.59
CA VAL A 82 -1.28 -6.49 -1.74
C VAL A 82 -0.69 -7.84 -1.35
N TYR A 83 -1.49 -8.90 -1.46
CA TYR A 83 -1.10 -10.28 -1.18
C TYR A 83 -1.34 -11.14 -2.42
N THR A 84 -0.30 -11.36 -3.22
CA THR A 84 -0.45 -11.88 -4.59
C THR A 84 0.57 -12.93 -4.97
N MET A 85 0.27 -13.75 -5.99
CA MET A 85 1.21 -14.68 -6.62
C MET A 85 1.95 -14.08 -7.82
N HIS A 86 1.63 -12.86 -8.24
CA HIS A 86 2.18 -12.25 -9.44
C HIS A 86 3.66 -11.86 -9.27
N GLU A 87 4.55 -12.57 -9.98
CA GLU A 87 6.01 -12.36 -9.99
C GLU A 87 6.52 -11.77 -11.32
N GLU A 88 5.61 -11.59 -12.29
CA GLU A 88 5.97 -11.10 -13.62
C GLU A 88 6.43 -9.63 -13.56
N PRO A 89 7.45 -9.25 -14.35
CA PRO A 89 8.01 -7.91 -14.34
C PRO A 89 6.98 -6.80 -14.52
N TRP A 90 6.01 -6.98 -15.42
CA TRP A 90 4.96 -5.99 -15.66
C TRP A 90 4.04 -5.82 -14.44
N SER A 91 3.68 -6.93 -13.75
CA SER A 91 2.85 -6.91 -12.56
C SER A 91 3.56 -6.25 -11.39
N VAL A 92 4.84 -6.58 -11.17
CA VAL A 92 5.67 -5.94 -10.15
C VAL A 92 5.79 -4.43 -10.38
N SER A 93 5.94 -3.99 -11.64
CA SER A 93 5.96 -2.57 -11.99
C SER A 93 4.61 -1.89 -11.76
N GLU A 94 3.52 -2.58 -12.07
CA GLU A 94 2.17 -2.08 -11.80
C GLU A 94 1.96 -1.92 -10.30
N ILE A 95 2.27 -2.94 -9.50
CA ILE A 95 2.16 -2.89 -8.03
C ILE A 95 3.01 -1.74 -7.45
N ASP A 96 4.26 -1.56 -7.93
CA ASP A 96 5.11 -0.45 -7.48
C ASP A 96 4.55 0.93 -7.83
N SER A 97 3.77 1.01 -8.91
CA SER A 97 3.08 2.25 -9.30
C SER A 97 1.79 2.51 -8.50
N MET A 98 1.23 1.47 -7.88
CA MET A 98 0.07 1.61 -7.00
C MET A 98 0.47 2.25 -5.68
N ASP A 99 -0.47 2.91 -5.08
CA ASP A 99 -0.28 3.59 -3.81
C ASP A 99 -0.63 2.65 -2.66
N VAL A 100 0.21 1.62 -2.47
CA VAL A 100 0.01 0.60 -1.44
C VAL A 100 1.12 0.65 -0.39
N GLU A 101 0.73 0.45 0.87
CA GLU A 101 1.64 0.53 2.00
C GLU A 101 2.40 -0.77 2.23
N ALA A 102 1.86 -1.91 1.79
CA ALA A 102 2.57 -3.19 1.92
C ALA A 102 2.34 -4.11 0.73
N VAL A 103 3.35 -4.93 0.44
CA VAL A 103 3.29 -6.01 -0.56
C VAL A 103 3.93 -7.26 0.01
N VAL A 104 3.19 -8.37 -0.03
CA VAL A 104 3.64 -9.69 0.38
C VAL A 104 3.31 -10.68 -0.74
N MET A 105 4.27 -11.50 -1.11
CA MET A 105 4.05 -12.55 -2.11
C MET A 105 3.36 -13.75 -1.45
N LYS A 106 2.39 -14.38 -2.12
CA LYS A 106 1.75 -15.62 -1.62
C LYS A 106 2.74 -16.80 -1.52
N SER A 107 3.89 -16.69 -2.18
CA SER A 107 5.02 -17.63 -2.05
C SER A 107 5.85 -17.41 -0.78
N ASP A 108 5.70 -16.28 -0.10
CA ASP A 108 6.37 -16.01 1.17
C ASP A 108 5.76 -16.83 2.32
N SER A 109 6.46 -16.89 3.44
CA SER A 109 5.91 -17.54 4.64
C SER A 109 4.70 -16.76 5.19
N ALA A 110 3.77 -17.46 5.83
CA ALA A 110 2.62 -16.82 6.48
C ALA A 110 3.02 -15.74 7.53
N GLY A 111 4.23 -15.86 8.11
CA GLY A 111 4.80 -14.87 9.03
C GLY A 111 5.08 -13.51 8.38
N GLU A 112 5.36 -13.48 7.07
CA GLU A 112 5.58 -12.23 6.33
C GLU A 112 4.29 -11.38 6.30
N LEU A 113 3.12 -12.01 6.13
CA LEU A 113 1.85 -11.29 6.16
C LEU A 113 1.57 -10.70 7.56
N LEU A 114 1.88 -11.44 8.63
CA LEU A 114 1.77 -10.92 10.00
C LEU A 114 2.73 -9.76 10.24
N THR A 115 3.95 -9.86 9.72
CA THR A 115 4.96 -8.80 9.80
C THR A 115 4.49 -7.54 9.05
N ALA A 116 3.88 -7.71 7.88
CA ALA A 116 3.31 -6.62 7.10
C ALA A 116 2.21 -5.89 7.89
N VAL A 117 1.22 -6.63 8.40
CA VAL A 117 0.12 -6.06 9.21
C VAL A 117 0.67 -5.37 10.46
N GLY A 118 1.59 -5.99 11.19
CA GLY A 118 2.22 -5.38 12.36
C GLY A 118 2.98 -4.09 12.02
N SER A 119 3.68 -4.06 10.89
CA SER A 119 4.38 -2.87 10.42
C SER A 119 3.42 -1.73 10.09
N LEU A 120 2.28 -2.04 9.46
CA LEU A 120 1.25 -1.04 9.17
C LEU A 120 0.64 -0.47 10.46
N LEU A 121 0.40 -1.29 11.47
CA LEU A 121 -0.08 -0.83 12.78
C LEU A 121 0.92 0.09 13.48
N ASP A 122 2.22 -0.11 13.24
CA ASP A 122 3.28 0.80 13.66
C ASP A 122 3.40 2.04 12.76
N GLY A 123 2.55 2.19 11.74
CA GLY A 123 2.60 3.26 10.75
C GLY A 123 3.77 3.16 9.77
N LYS A 124 4.32 1.97 9.56
CA LYS A 124 5.45 1.72 8.66
C LYS A 124 4.97 0.90 7.47
N GLY A 125 5.40 1.26 6.27
CA GLY A 125 5.18 0.41 5.10
C GLY A 125 6.06 -0.85 5.13
N TYR A 126 5.63 -1.89 4.40
CA TYR A 126 6.32 -3.17 4.34
C TYR A 126 6.33 -3.78 2.94
N TYR A 127 7.50 -4.13 2.45
CA TYR A 127 7.65 -4.93 1.24
C TYR A 127 8.43 -6.19 1.59
N SER A 128 7.87 -7.35 1.29
CA SER A 128 8.52 -8.62 1.56
C SER A 128 9.86 -8.73 0.83
N ALA A 129 10.76 -9.56 1.36
CA ALA A 129 12.07 -9.76 0.74
C ALA A 129 11.98 -10.34 -0.68
N ALA A 130 10.95 -11.17 -0.96
CA ALA A 130 10.71 -11.69 -2.31
C ALA A 130 10.30 -10.57 -3.27
N PHE A 131 9.32 -9.75 -2.92
CA PHE A 131 8.90 -8.62 -3.75
C PHE A 131 10.02 -7.59 -3.95
N SER A 132 10.77 -7.28 -2.88
CA SER A 132 11.91 -6.36 -2.95
C SER A 132 13.01 -6.85 -3.91
N ARG A 133 13.26 -8.16 -3.98
CA ARG A 133 14.19 -8.76 -4.98
C ARG A 133 13.67 -8.64 -6.39
N LEU A 134 12.38 -8.93 -6.62
CA LEU A 134 11.75 -8.80 -7.93
C LEU A 134 11.81 -7.34 -8.42
N LEU A 135 11.49 -6.41 -7.56
CA LEU A 135 11.58 -4.97 -7.84
C LEU A 135 13.01 -4.53 -8.15
N GLY A 136 14.00 -5.03 -7.41
CA GLY A 136 15.43 -4.73 -7.61
C GLY A 136 16.02 -5.36 -8.88
N SER A 137 15.46 -6.47 -9.38
CA SER A 137 15.90 -7.15 -10.61
C SER A 137 15.40 -6.47 -11.88
N GLN A 138 14.36 -5.65 -11.79
CA GLN A 138 13.88 -4.87 -12.91
C GLN A 138 14.90 -3.76 -13.20
N LYS A 139 15.28 -3.60 -14.47
CA LYS A 139 16.01 -2.41 -14.89
C LYS A 139 15.13 -1.23 -14.53
N ARG A 140 15.52 -0.52 -13.47
CA ARG A 140 14.82 0.70 -13.04
C ARG A 140 14.66 1.59 -14.27
N GLN A 141 13.43 1.69 -14.76
CA GLN A 141 13.05 2.92 -15.41
C GLN A 141 12.83 3.91 -14.27
N PRO A 142 13.67 4.92 -14.11
CA PRO A 142 13.53 5.89 -13.01
C PRO A 142 12.33 6.82 -13.22
N ASP A 143 11.35 6.45 -14.04
CA ASP A 143 10.64 7.41 -14.86
C ASP A 143 9.25 7.79 -14.35
N ARG A 144 8.74 7.31 -13.23
CA ARG A 144 7.51 7.88 -12.67
C ARG A 144 7.37 7.66 -11.16
N LEU A 145 7.02 8.74 -10.48
CA LEU A 145 6.43 8.67 -9.15
C LEU A 145 4.98 8.17 -9.28
N SER A 146 4.49 7.43 -8.27
CA SER A 146 3.05 7.16 -8.16
C SER A 146 2.29 8.46 -7.89
N CYS A 147 0.95 8.45 -8.06
CA CYS A 147 0.14 9.63 -7.76
C CYS A 147 0.38 10.14 -6.34
N ARG A 148 0.51 9.23 -5.36
CA ARG A 148 0.75 9.57 -3.95
C ARG A 148 2.15 10.12 -3.72
N GLU A 149 3.15 9.52 -4.34
CA GLU A 149 4.53 10.02 -4.28
C GLU A 149 4.62 11.44 -4.87
N THR A 150 3.91 11.70 -5.98
CA THR A 150 3.81 13.03 -6.56
C THR A 150 3.17 14.01 -5.57
N GLN A 151 2.03 13.65 -4.96
CA GLN A 151 1.40 14.49 -3.92
C GLN A 151 2.35 14.81 -2.78
N VAL A 152 3.11 13.82 -2.29
CA VAL A 152 4.09 14.02 -1.21
C VAL A 152 5.22 14.95 -1.64
N VAL A 153 5.74 14.82 -2.87
CA VAL A 153 6.75 15.74 -3.42
C VAL A 153 6.21 17.17 -3.46
N ASP A 154 5.00 17.34 -3.95
CA ASP A 154 4.37 18.64 -4.13
C ASP A 154 4.15 19.39 -2.82
N LEU A 155 3.57 18.68 -1.86
CA LEU A 155 3.33 19.25 -0.54
C LEU A 155 4.65 19.52 0.19
N THR A 156 5.69 18.71 -0.06
CA THR A 156 7.04 18.98 0.44
C THR A 156 7.64 20.23 -0.23
N ALA A 157 7.44 20.38 -1.55
CA ALA A 157 7.88 21.56 -2.29
C ALA A 157 7.15 22.83 -1.83
N ALA A 158 5.89 22.72 -1.42
CA ALA A 158 5.12 23.79 -0.80
C ALA A 158 5.57 24.11 0.65
N GLY A 159 6.56 23.41 1.18
CA GLY A 159 7.14 23.66 2.50
C GLY A 159 6.38 23.03 3.66
N LEU A 160 5.44 22.10 3.41
CA LEU A 160 4.67 21.45 4.46
C LEU A 160 5.54 20.44 5.24
N SER A 161 5.32 20.38 6.55
CA SER A 161 5.92 19.34 7.41
C SER A 161 5.26 17.99 7.15
N SER A 162 5.92 16.89 7.55
CA SER A 162 5.32 15.54 7.44
C SER A 162 4.01 15.41 8.22
N ALA A 163 3.83 16.17 9.29
CA ALA A 163 2.58 16.20 10.05
C ALA A 163 1.45 16.88 9.25
N ASP A 164 1.74 18.01 8.60
CA ASP A 164 0.77 18.74 7.77
C ASP A 164 0.39 17.94 6.53
N ILE A 165 1.38 17.28 5.89
CA ILE A 165 1.16 16.38 4.76
C ILE A 165 0.26 15.22 5.18
N ALA A 166 0.56 14.59 6.32
CA ALA A 166 -0.23 13.49 6.86
C ALA A 166 -1.70 13.90 7.07
N LEU A 167 -1.91 15.07 7.68
CA LEU A 167 -3.24 15.62 7.91
C LEU A 167 -3.98 15.90 6.57
N GLN A 168 -3.31 16.53 5.61
CA GLN A 168 -3.90 16.90 4.33
C GLN A 168 -4.24 15.68 3.47
N LEU A 169 -3.43 14.64 3.56
CA LEU A 169 -3.59 13.41 2.78
C LEU A 169 -4.42 12.33 3.50
N GLY A 170 -4.83 12.54 4.76
CA GLY A 170 -5.60 11.59 5.55
C GLY A 170 -4.83 10.32 5.92
N ILE A 171 -3.51 10.40 6.11
CA ILE A 171 -2.63 9.26 6.44
C ILE A 171 -1.77 9.53 7.67
N SER A 172 -1.05 8.50 8.16
CA SER A 172 -0.13 8.68 9.28
C SER A 172 1.16 9.43 8.87
N VAL A 173 1.79 10.12 9.83
CA VAL A 173 3.11 10.75 9.61
C VAL A 173 4.14 9.72 9.17
N ASN A 174 4.08 8.52 9.75
CA ASN A 174 4.99 7.42 9.40
C ASN A 174 4.80 6.95 7.94
N THR A 175 3.55 6.97 7.45
CA THR A 175 3.25 6.67 6.04
C THR A 175 3.83 7.74 5.12
N VAL A 176 3.78 9.03 5.49
CA VAL A 176 4.45 10.10 4.74
C VAL A 176 5.97 9.87 4.69
N GLU A 177 6.59 9.53 5.83
CA GLU A 177 8.02 9.25 5.89
C GLU A 177 8.41 7.99 5.09
N PHE A 178 7.52 7.00 5.01
CA PHE A 178 7.71 5.85 4.13
C PHE A 178 7.74 6.27 2.66
N HIS A 179 6.76 7.06 2.20
CA HIS A 179 6.74 7.60 0.84
C HIS A 179 7.97 8.46 0.56
N ARG A 180 8.37 9.36 1.46
CA ARG A 180 9.58 10.16 1.30
C ARG A 180 10.83 9.32 1.09
N ARG A 181 11.02 8.26 1.89
CA ARG A 181 12.16 7.34 1.73
C ARG A 181 12.14 6.64 0.38
N ARG A 182 10.98 6.18 -0.07
CA ARG A 182 10.83 5.57 -1.40
C ARG A 182 11.16 6.55 -2.52
N ILE A 183 10.62 7.77 -2.45
CA ILE A 183 10.90 8.82 -3.44
C ILE A 183 12.40 9.11 -3.48
N MET A 184 13.03 9.32 -2.34
CA MET A 184 14.48 9.57 -2.28
C MET A 184 15.29 8.41 -2.87
N GLN A 185 14.89 7.18 -2.62
CA GLN A 185 15.51 6.00 -3.21
C GLN A 185 15.29 5.93 -4.73
N LYS A 186 14.09 6.22 -5.23
CA LYS A 186 13.79 6.28 -6.67
C LYS A 186 14.61 7.37 -7.37
N LEU A 187 14.74 8.53 -6.75
CA LEU A 187 15.47 9.68 -7.30
C LEU A 187 17.00 9.59 -7.10
N GLY A 188 17.49 8.68 -6.26
CA GLY A 188 18.91 8.56 -5.94
C GLY A 188 19.44 9.74 -5.12
N VAL A 189 18.61 10.33 -4.24
CA VAL A 189 18.91 11.50 -3.40
C VAL A 189 18.82 11.17 -1.91
N SER A 190 19.37 12.01 -1.06
CA SER A 190 19.54 11.72 0.37
C SER A 190 18.73 12.60 1.32
N ASN A 191 18.12 13.67 0.83
CA ASN A 191 17.34 14.60 1.66
C ASN A 191 16.16 15.22 0.88
N ALA A 192 15.25 15.87 1.63
CA ALA A 192 14.02 16.45 1.08
C ALA A 192 14.27 17.58 0.07
N ALA A 193 15.31 18.38 0.28
CA ALA A 193 15.64 19.49 -0.63
C ALA A 193 16.12 18.95 -1.99
N GLU A 194 17.02 17.97 -1.98
CA GLU A 194 17.47 17.28 -3.19
C GLU A 194 16.30 16.54 -3.87
N MET A 195 15.39 15.92 -3.09
CA MET A 195 14.20 15.25 -3.60
C MET A 195 13.33 16.20 -4.42
N VAL A 196 13.02 17.39 -3.88
CA VAL A 196 12.23 18.41 -4.58
C VAL A 196 12.97 18.93 -5.82
N SER A 197 14.28 19.25 -5.70
CA SER A 197 15.09 19.72 -6.81
C SER A 197 15.11 18.72 -7.95
N ARG A 198 15.37 17.44 -7.64
CA ARG A 198 15.48 16.38 -8.63
C ARG A 198 14.16 16.06 -9.31
N ALA A 199 13.06 16.05 -8.54
CA ALA A 199 11.72 15.88 -9.10
C ALA A 199 11.36 17.02 -10.07
N THR A 200 11.76 18.25 -9.75
CA THR A 200 11.55 19.43 -10.60
C THR A 200 12.37 19.34 -11.89
N GLU A 201 13.65 18.94 -11.82
CA GLU A 201 14.50 18.74 -12.98
C GLU A 201 13.93 17.70 -13.97
N LEU A 202 13.33 16.64 -13.45
CA LEU A 202 12.69 15.57 -14.24
C LEU A 202 11.32 15.96 -14.81
N GLY A 203 10.84 17.17 -14.53
CA GLY A 203 9.54 17.65 -14.99
C GLY A 203 8.35 17.02 -14.24
N TRP A 204 8.60 16.41 -13.12
CA TRP A 204 7.56 15.83 -12.25
C TRP A 204 6.97 16.93 -11.36
N LYS A 205 6.33 17.88 -12.01
CA LYS A 205 5.59 18.94 -11.32
C LYS A 205 4.18 18.47 -11.09
N ALA A 206 3.66 18.71 -9.86
CA ALA A 206 2.25 18.81 -9.70
C ALA A 206 1.72 19.96 -10.52
N ASN A 207 0.57 19.74 -11.10
CA ASN A 207 -0.28 20.84 -11.48
C ASN A 207 -0.82 21.46 -10.18
N ILE A 208 -0.17 22.52 -9.72
CA ILE A 208 -0.73 23.46 -8.75
C ILE A 208 -1.75 24.33 -9.47
#